data_4b195b858ced0b89b5a8468b72939104
#
_entry.id   4b195b858ced0b89b5a8468b72939104
#
_cell.length_a   1.000
_cell.length_b   1.000
_cell.length_c   1.000
_cell.angle_alpha   90.00
_cell.angle_beta   90.00
_cell.angle_gamma   90.00
#
_symmetry.space_group_name_H-M   'P 1'
#
loop_
_entity.id
_entity.type
_entity.pdbx_description
1 polymer ?
#
loop_
_entity_poly.entity_id
_entity_poly.type
_entity_poly.pdbx_seq_one_letter_code
_entity_poly.pdbx_strand_id
1 'polypeptide(L)'
;MRILTIIPARYASTRFPGKPLVDIGGKPMIIHVVERALAVCSDVVVATDDERIFSTVTERGYRAVMTSPDHQSGTERCLEAYQLLGEPVDVLINLQGDEPFIADEQIRLLISAFDDPSVDLATLAQPFPSTTTNEELANPNAVKLVRSTTTGYALYFSRSVIPYLRSVEGPWAKEHTFLKHIGLYAFRTHVLPTIQSLPTSPLEESERLEQLRWLEAGLRIRVMLSDQESIGIDTPEDLKRLPL
;
A
#
# COMPACT_ATOMS: atom_id res chain seq x y z
N MET A 1 -4.11 21.67 0.60
CA MET A 1 -4.27 20.37 -0.08
C MET A 1 -5.28 19.54 0.71
N ARG A 2 -6.42 19.17 0.09
CA ARG A 2 -7.42 18.29 0.69
C ARG A 2 -7.09 16.84 0.35
N ILE A 3 -7.04 15.98 1.37
CA ILE A 3 -6.63 14.58 1.24
C ILE A 3 -7.80 13.69 1.67
N LEU A 4 -8.10 12.67 0.89
CA LEU A 4 -9.02 11.59 1.25
C LEU A 4 -8.23 10.29 1.36
N THR A 5 -8.33 9.65 2.51
CA THR A 5 -7.77 8.30 2.70
C THR A 5 -8.89 7.28 2.54
N ILE A 6 -8.74 6.36 1.59
CA ILE A 6 -9.65 5.23 1.39
C ILE A 6 -8.93 3.95 1.80
N ILE A 7 -9.62 3.16 2.62
CA ILE A 7 -9.15 1.88 3.13
C ILE A 7 -9.97 0.78 2.45
N PRO A 8 -9.44 0.14 1.39
CA PRO A 8 -10.15 -0.97 0.75
C PRO A 8 -10.13 -2.20 1.67
N ALA A 9 -11.29 -2.80 1.89
CA ALA A 9 -11.44 -3.98 2.72
C ALA A 9 -12.44 -4.95 2.09
N ARG A 10 -12.04 -6.22 1.93
CA ARG A 10 -12.91 -7.30 1.45
C ARG A 10 -12.95 -8.44 2.44
N TYR A 11 -14.11 -9.09 2.58
CA TYR A 11 -14.23 -10.25 3.43
C TYR A 11 -13.63 -11.50 2.79
N ALA A 12 -13.84 -11.67 1.48
CA ALA A 12 -13.36 -12.81 0.72
C ALA A 12 -11.85 -12.69 0.46
N SER A 13 -11.07 -13.36 1.31
CA SER A 13 -9.63 -13.56 1.15
C SER A 13 -9.34 -15.04 1.11
N THR A 14 -8.59 -15.53 0.12
CA THR A 14 -8.24 -16.94 -0.02
C THR A 14 -7.33 -17.44 1.09
N ARG A 15 -6.40 -16.61 1.56
CA ARG A 15 -5.42 -16.95 2.61
C ARG A 15 -5.98 -16.75 4.02
N PHE A 16 -6.83 -15.75 4.21
CA PHE A 16 -7.36 -15.40 5.53
C PHE A 16 -8.78 -14.79 5.39
N PRO A 17 -9.84 -15.63 5.24
CA PRO A 17 -11.22 -15.14 5.15
C PRO A 17 -11.63 -14.34 6.40
N GLY A 18 -12.30 -13.21 6.19
CA GLY A 18 -12.73 -12.33 7.29
C GLY A 18 -11.62 -11.54 7.96
N LYS A 19 -10.42 -11.51 7.38
CA LYS A 19 -9.24 -10.80 7.90
C LYS A 19 -9.54 -9.40 8.47
N PRO A 20 -10.31 -8.50 7.81
CA PRO A 20 -10.59 -7.17 8.34
C PRO A 20 -11.35 -7.16 9.68
N LEU A 21 -12.08 -8.23 9.98
CA LEU A 21 -12.87 -8.36 11.20
C LEU A 21 -12.18 -9.17 12.31
N VAL A 22 -10.97 -9.64 12.07
CA VAL A 22 -10.19 -10.37 13.07
C VAL A 22 -9.92 -9.48 14.27
N ASP A 23 -10.15 -10.04 15.46
CA ASP A 23 -9.88 -9.34 16.72
C ASP A 23 -8.38 -9.21 16.97
N ILE A 24 -7.95 -7.99 17.24
CA ILE A 24 -6.59 -7.66 17.68
C ILE A 24 -6.73 -6.86 18.98
N GLY A 25 -6.50 -7.51 20.11
CA GLY A 25 -6.57 -6.87 21.41
C GLY A 25 -7.95 -6.28 21.77
N GLY A 26 -9.04 -6.96 21.41
CA GLY A 26 -10.42 -6.54 21.69
C GLY A 26 -11.04 -5.62 20.63
N LYS A 27 -10.37 -5.42 19.48
CA LYS A 27 -10.81 -4.53 18.42
C LYS A 27 -10.59 -5.17 17.04
N PRO A 28 -11.56 -5.07 16.09
CA PRO A 28 -11.37 -5.56 14.73
C PRO A 28 -10.20 -4.88 14.03
N MET A 29 -9.43 -5.64 13.24
CA MET A 29 -8.25 -5.14 12.51
C MET A 29 -8.55 -3.88 11.71
N ILE A 30 -9.66 -3.84 10.99
CA ILE A 30 -10.04 -2.67 10.16
C ILE A 30 -10.15 -1.39 10.98
N ILE A 31 -10.59 -1.49 12.24
CA ILE A 31 -10.74 -0.33 13.12
C ILE A 31 -9.37 0.20 13.55
N HIS A 32 -8.38 -0.67 13.77
CA HIS A 32 -7.00 -0.22 14.00
C HIS A 32 -6.48 0.60 12.82
N VAL A 33 -6.69 0.13 11.59
CA VAL A 33 -6.29 0.86 10.38
C VAL A 33 -6.98 2.21 10.27
N VAL A 34 -8.30 2.26 10.51
CA VAL A 34 -9.08 3.52 10.50
C VAL A 34 -8.53 4.53 11.51
N GLU A 35 -8.28 4.09 12.76
CA GLU A 35 -7.77 4.97 13.82
C GLU A 35 -6.35 5.47 13.52
N ARG A 36 -5.48 4.62 12.95
CA ARG A 36 -4.15 5.05 12.48
C ARG A 36 -4.25 6.10 11.38
N ALA A 37 -5.13 5.89 10.41
CA ALA A 37 -5.37 6.88 9.37
C ALA A 37 -5.90 8.21 9.93
N LEU A 38 -6.85 8.15 10.86
CA LEU A 38 -7.46 9.33 11.49
C LEU A 38 -6.48 10.12 12.38
N ALA A 39 -5.43 9.49 12.90
CA ALA A 39 -4.37 10.20 13.64
C ALA A 39 -3.60 11.20 12.76
N VAL A 40 -3.65 11.02 11.44
CA VAL A 40 -2.90 11.85 10.47
C VAL A 40 -3.83 12.59 9.50
N CYS A 41 -4.89 11.93 9.03
CA CYS A 41 -5.81 12.42 8.01
C CYS A 41 -7.17 12.70 8.63
N SER A 42 -7.77 13.85 8.31
CA SER A 42 -9.11 14.23 8.80
C SER A 42 -10.25 13.53 8.06
N ASP A 43 -9.99 13.01 6.86
CA ASP A 43 -11.00 12.44 5.97
C ASP A 43 -10.59 11.00 5.60
N VAL A 44 -11.27 10.03 6.25
CA VAL A 44 -10.98 8.60 6.13
C VAL A 44 -12.26 7.83 5.87
N VAL A 45 -12.27 6.95 4.88
CA VAL A 45 -13.43 6.13 4.49
C VAL A 45 -13.00 4.69 4.25
N VAL A 46 -13.73 3.73 4.79
CA VAL A 46 -13.58 2.31 4.44
C VAL A 46 -14.42 1.99 3.22
N ALA A 47 -13.82 1.39 2.20
CA ALA A 47 -14.50 0.92 1.00
C ALA A 47 -14.60 -0.61 1.04
N THR A 48 -15.83 -1.15 1.04
CA THR A 48 -16.04 -2.60 1.20
C THR A 48 -17.21 -3.11 0.36
N ASP A 49 -17.17 -4.39 0.04
CA ASP A 49 -18.24 -5.14 -0.61
C ASP A 49 -19.03 -6.03 0.36
N ASP A 50 -18.74 -5.93 1.67
CA ASP A 50 -19.30 -6.83 2.69
C ASP A 50 -20.02 -6.06 3.79
N GLU A 51 -21.31 -6.39 3.98
CA GLU A 51 -22.19 -5.72 4.95
C GLU A 51 -21.68 -5.85 6.40
N ARG A 52 -20.97 -6.93 6.74
CA ARG A 52 -20.42 -7.13 8.09
C ARG A 52 -19.30 -6.12 8.37
N ILE A 53 -18.44 -5.86 7.37
CA ILE A 53 -17.39 -4.86 7.48
C ILE A 53 -18.02 -3.47 7.54
N PHE A 54 -18.98 -3.19 6.65
CA PHE A 54 -19.70 -1.91 6.62
C PHE A 54 -20.35 -1.59 7.98
N SER A 55 -21.15 -2.52 8.52
CA SER A 55 -21.81 -2.38 9.83
C SER A 55 -20.79 -2.21 10.96
N THR A 56 -19.71 -3.02 10.98
CA THR A 56 -18.67 -2.93 12.00
C THR A 56 -18.03 -1.54 12.07
N VAL A 57 -17.81 -0.91 10.91
CA VAL A 57 -17.20 0.42 10.79
C VAL A 57 -18.20 1.52 11.18
N THR A 58 -19.43 1.46 10.64
CA THR A 58 -20.44 2.51 10.83
C THR A 58 -21.02 2.53 12.24
N GLU A 59 -21.21 1.37 12.88
CA GLU A 59 -21.64 1.25 14.28
C GLU A 59 -20.65 1.89 15.27
N ARG A 60 -19.38 2.03 14.86
CA ARG A 60 -18.35 2.73 15.64
C ARG A 60 -18.21 4.21 15.28
N GLY A 61 -19.12 4.74 14.44
CA GLY A 61 -19.16 6.14 14.05
C GLY A 61 -18.15 6.51 12.95
N TYR A 62 -17.51 5.55 12.30
CA TYR A 62 -16.60 5.80 11.18
C TYR A 62 -17.32 5.77 9.84
N ARG A 63 -16.72 6.38 8.83
CA ARG A 63 -17.27 6.44 7.47
C ARG A 63 -16.96 5.15 6.71
N ALA A 64 -17.98 4.62 6.03
CA ALA A 64 -17.82 3.51 5.10
C ALA A 64 -18.68 3.74 3.85
N VAL A 65 -18.30 3.13 2.73
CA VAL A 65 -19.04 3.09 1.49
C VAL A 65 -19.06 1.68 0.92
N MET A 66 -20.24 1.25 0.45
CA MET A 66 -20.38 -0.02 -0.25
C MET A 66 -19.91 0.13 -1.69
N THR A 67 -19.13 -0.85 -2.15
CA THR A 67 -18.54 -0.92 -3.50
C THR A 67 -18.83 -2.27 -4.15
N SER A 68 -18.64 -2.38 -5.46
CA SER A 68 -18.82 -3.63 -6.20
C SER A 68 -17.94 -4.77 -5.64
N PRO A 69 -18.45 -6.00 -5.58
CA PRO A 69 -17.64 -7.18 -5.28
C PRO A 69 -16.69 -7.59 -6.41
N ASP A 70 -16.86 -7.04 -7.63
CA ASP A 70 -16.14 -7.48 -8.83
C ASP A 70 -14.71 -6.94 -8.92
N HIS A 71 -14.33 -6.01 -8.06
CA HIS A 71 -12.98 -5.42 -8.07
C HIS A 71 -11.88 -6.44 -7.82
N GLN A 72 -10.88 -6.42 -8.70
CA GLN A 72 -9.74 -7.32 -8.62
C GLN A 72 -8.62 -6.77 -7.73
N SER A 73 -8.57 -5.44 -7.54
CA SER A 73 -7.54 -4.79 -6.73
C SER A 73 -8.12 -3.79 -5.70
N GLY A 74 -7.30 -3.46 -4.70
CA GLY A 74 -7.61 -2.41 -3.74
C GLY A 74 -7.72 -1.04 -4.41
N THR A 75 -6.93 -0.78 -5.44
CA THR A 75 -6.95 0.48 -6.19
C THR A 75 -8.28 0.67 -6.93
N GLU A 76 -8.76 -0.36 -7.63
CA GLU A 76 -10.07 -0.29 -8.32
C GLU A 76 -11.20 0.04 -7.33
N ARG A 77 -11.20 -0.60 -6.16
CA ARG A 77 -12.16 -0.34 -5.09
C ARG A 77 -12.07 1.09 -4.57
N CYS A 78 -10.86 1.61 -4.38
CA CYS A 78 -10.65 3.00 -3.98
C CYS A 78 -11.16 3.99 -5.03
N LEU A 79 -10.98 3.70 -6.31
CA LEU A 79 -11.45 4.54 -7.40
C LEU A 79 -12.98 4.60 -7.44
N GLU A 80 -13.68 3.46 -7.35
CA GLU A 80 -15.13 3.44 -7.27
C GLU A 80 -15.64 4.19 -6.04
N ALA A 81 -15.05 3.93 -4.86
CA ALA A 81 -15.41 4.61 -3.63
C ALA A 81 -15.27 6.13 -3.76
N TYR A 82 -14.17 6.62 -4.36
CA TYR A 82 -13.96 8.04 -4.62
C TYR A 82 -15.05 8.62 -5.53
N GLN A 83 -15.43 7.89 -6.59
CA GLN A 83 -16.48 8.32 -7.51
C GLN A 83 -17.87 8.38 -6.82
N LEU A 84 -18.19 7.37 -6.00
CA LEU A 84 -19.46 7.31 -5.26
C LEU A 84 -19.58 8.43 -4.22
N LEU A 85 -18.49 8.81 -3.58
CA LEU A 85 -18.45 9.91 -2.62
C LEU A 85 -18.66 11.27 -3.30
N GLY A 86 -18.19 11.46 -4.54
CA GLY A 86 -18.35 12.68 -5.31
C GLY A 86 -17.71 13.92 -4.69
N GLU A 87 -16.79 13.75 -3.75
CA GLU A 87 -16.15 14.83 -3.01
C GLU A 87 -14.85 15.27 -3.70
N PRO A 88 -14.69 16.54 -4.08
CA PRO A 88 -13.45 17.00 -4.70
C PRO A 88 -12.32 17.01 -3.68
N VAL A 89 -11.24 16.28 -3.97
CA VAL A 89 -10.00 16.26 -3.19
C VAL A 89 -8.79 16.38 -4.10
N ASP A 90 -7.67 16.83 -3.57
CA ASP A 90 -6.43 17.01 -4.33
C ASP A 90 -5.65 15.69 -4.44
N VAL A 91 -5.64 14.92 -3.34
CA VAL A 91 -4.90 13.67 -3.22
C VAL A 91 -5.77 12.59 -2.60
N LEU A 92 -5.72 11.40 -3.19
CA LEU A 92 -6.32 10.17 -2.68
C LEU A 92 -5.21 9.26 -2.15
N ILE A 93 -5.33 8.80 -0.91
CA ILE A 93 -4.46 7.77 -0.32
C ILE A 93 -5.19 6.44 -0.35
N ASN A 94 -4.56 5.40 -0.90
CA ASN A 94 -4.98 4.02 -0.82
C ASN A 94 -4.17 3.33 0.30
N LEU A 95 -4.76 3.25 1.49
CA LEU A 95 -4.17 2.61 2.66
C LEU A 95 -4.76 1.20 2.80
N GLN A 96 -3.93 0.18 2.70
CA GLN A 96 -4.38 -1.21 2.74
C GLN A 96 -5.01 -1.57 4.10
N GLY A 97 -6.16 -2.26 4.06
CA GLY A 97 -6.92 -2.66 5.25
C GLY A 97 -6.26 -3.74 6.12
N ASP A 98 -5.06 -4.20 5.75
CA ASP A 98 -4.26 -5.20 6.45
C ASP A 98 -2.96 -4.64 7.06
N GLU A 99 -2.87 -3.31 7.18
CA GLU A 99 -1.74 -2.59 7.78
C GLU A 99 -2.14 -1.93 9.13
N PRO A 100 -2.57 -2.70 10.16
CA PRO A 100 -3.05 -2.13 11.42
C PRO A 100 -1.97 -1.46 12.26
N PHE A 101 -0.69 -1.68 11.92
CA PHE A 101 0.48 -1.15 12.61
C PHE A 101 1.27 -0.15 11.77
N ILE A 102 0.65 0.39 10.70
CA ILE A 102 1.29 1.47 9.95
C ILE A 102 1.63 2.64 10.88
N ALA A 103 2.85 3.15 10.76
CA ALA A 103 3.27 4.28 11.57
C ALA A 103 2.67 5.59 11.00
N ASP A 104 2.28 6.49 11.91
CA ASP A 104 1.78 7.82 11.55
C ASP A 104 2.78 8.58 10.67
N GLU A 105 4.08 8.42 10.96
CA GLU A 105 5.19 9.00 10.21
C GLU A 105 5.24 8.52 8.77
N GLN A 106 4.87 7.26 8.50
CA GLN A 106 4.81 6.73 7.13
C GLN A 106 3.72 7.42 6.31
N ILE A 107 2.54 7.64 6.91
CA ILE A 107 1.45 8.36 6.24
C ILE A 107 1.85 9.82 6.00
N ARG A 108 2.45 10.50 6.99
CA ARG A 108 2.94 11.88 6.84
C ARG A 108 4.03 11.97 5.78
N LEU A 109 4.95 11.02 5.75
CA LEU A 109 6.02 10.95 4.76
C LEU A 109 5.46 10.78 3.35
N LEU A 110 4.46 9.92 3.15
CA LEU A 110 3.79 9.77 1.86
C LEU A 110 3.13 11.07 1.40
N ILE A 111 2.42 11.74 2.31
CA ILE A 111 1.76 13.04 2.05
C ILE A 111 2.78 14.09 1.62
N SER A 112 3.94 14.15 2.27
CA SER A 112 4.97 15.14 1.96
C SER A 112 5.55 15.03 0.54
N ALA A 113 5.38 13.89 -0.13
CA ALA A 113 5.76 13.75 -1.53
C ALA A 113 5.03 14.77 -2.44
N PHE A 114 3.83 15.19 -2.05
CA PHE A 114 2.97 16.10 -2.81
C PHE A 114 3.22 17.59 -2.53
N ASP A 115 4.20 17.93 -1.68
CA ASP A 115 4.74 19.28 -1.56
C ASP A 115 5.43 19.71 -2.87
N ASP A 116 5.94 18.72 -3.63
CA ASP A 116 6.37 18.91 -5.01
C ASP A 116 5.15 18.79 -5.95
N PRO A 117 4.71 19.88 -6.61
CA PRO A 117 3.54 19.87 -7.49
C PRO A 117 3.69 18.98 -8.74
N SER A 118 4.92 18.56 -9.07
CA SER A 118 5.19 17.66 -10.20
C SER A 118 4.99 16.16 -9.87
N VAL A 119 4.71 15.84 -8.61
CA VAL A 119 4.46 14.46 -8.17
C VAL A 119 2.99 14.13 -8.33
N ASP A 120 2.69 13.15 -9.17
CA ASP A 120 1.34 12.65 -9.43
C ASP A 120 1.03 11.37 -8.64
N LEU A 121 2.02 10.48 -8.50
CA LEU A 121 1.95 9.24 -7.75
C LEU A 121 3.10 9.13 -6.77
N ALA A 122 2.81 8.61 -5.58
CA ALA A 122 3.84 8.33 -4.58
C ALA A 122 3.58 6.99 -3.89
N THR A 123 4.67 6.37 -3.44
CA THR A 123 4.68 5.17 -2.60
C THR A 123 5.84 5.23 -1.61
N LEU A 124 5.92 4.25 -0.73
CA LEU A 124 6.99 4.15 0.25
C LEU A 124 7.91 2.96 -0.04
N ALA A 125 9.14 3.08 0.43
CA ALA A 125 10.06 1.97 0.53
C ALA A 125 10.86 2.05 1.83
N GLN A 126 11.31 0.88 2.28
CA GLN A 126 12.16 0.73 3.46
C GLN A 126 13.48 0.08 3.05
N PRO A 127 14.64 0.58 3.47
CA PRO A 127 15.90 -0.13 3.33
C PRO A 127 15.86 -1.46 4.09
N PHE A 128 16.29 -2.54 3.46
CA PHE A 128 16.58 -3.76 4.19
C PHE A 128 17.79 -3.55 5.12
N PRO A 129 17.75 -4.05 6.36
CA PRO A 129 18.91 -4.04 7.25
C PRO A 129 20.13 -4.72 6.59
N SER A 130 21.33 -4.23 6.87
CA SER A 130 22.58 -4.84 6.37
C SER A 130 22.81 -6.26 6.92
N THR A 131 22.07 -6.66 7.93
CA THR A 131 22.05 -8.01 8.50
C THR A 131 21.14 -8.98 7.78
N THR A 132 20.31 -8.50 6.84
CA THR A 132 19.37 -9.33 6.07
C THR A 132 20.13 -10.39 5.27
N THR A 133 19.71 -11.62 5.39
CA THR A 133 20.30 -12.75 4.67
C THR A 133 19.90 -12.75 3.18
N ASN A 134 20.65 -13.45 2.34
CA ASN A 134 20.30 -13.60 0.93
C ASN A 134 18.98 -14.36 0.75
N GLU A 135 18.65 -15.29 1.65
CA GLU A 135 17.37 -16.02 1.66
C GLU A 135 16.19 -15.09 1.99
N GLU A 136 16.32 -14.23 2.99
CA GLU A 136 15.30 -13.22 3.32
C GLU A 136 15.10 -12.22 2.17
N LEU A 137 16.19 -11.77 1.53
CA LEU A 137 16.10 -10.93 0.32
C LEU A 137 15.39 -11.66 -0.84
N ALA A 138 15.61 -12.97 -0.99
CA ALA A 138 15.00 -13.77 -2.03
C ALA A 138 13.51 -14.07 -1.79
N ASN A 139 12.94 -13.74 -0.60
CA ASN A 139 11.53 -13.93 -0.32
C ASN A 139 10.67 -13.15 -1.33
N PRO A 140 9.85 -13.82 -2.16
CA PRO A 140 9.05 -13.15 -3.19
C PRO A 140 7.90 -12.30 -2.64
N ASN A 141 7.53 -12.50 -1.36
CA ASN A 141 6.50 -11.70 -0.71
C ASN A 141 7.03 -10.34 -0.23
N ALA A 142 8.33 -10.22 0.00
CA ALA A 142 9.01 -8.95 0.23
C ALA A 142 9.39 -8.35 -1.13
N VAL A 143 8.51 -7.56 -1.73
CA VAL A 143 8.74 -6.93 -3.05
C VAL A 143 9.91 -5.97 -2.97
N LYS A 144 10.88 -6.14 -3.88
CA LYS A 144 12.04 -5.24 -4.01
C LYS A 144 11.73 -4.15 -5.03
N LEU A 145 12.35 -3.00 -4.86
CA LEU A 145 12.31 -1.95 -5.86
C LEU A 145 13.68 -1.31 -6.04
N VAL A 146 13.91 -0.78 -7.22
CA VAL A 146 15.01 0.12 -7.51
C VAL A 146 14.45 1.51 -7.81
N ARG A 147 15.11 2.54 -7.27
CA ARG A 147 14.76 3.93 -7.53
C ARG A 147 15.96 4.72 -8.01
N SER A 148 15.72 5.76 -8.78
CA SER A 148 16.75 6.72 -9.13
C SER A 148 17.21 7.50 -7.88
N THR A 149 18.50 7.49 -7.61
CA THR A 149 19.10 8.27 -6.53
C THR A 149 19.04 9.78 -6.81
N THR A 150 19.00 10.15 -8.09
CA THR A 150 18.94 11.56 -8.54
C THR A 150 17.55 12.13 -8.44
N THR A 151 16.53 11.38 -8.91
CA THR A 151 15.18 11.92 -9.01
C THR A 151 14.22 11.40 -7.93
N GLY A 152 14.57 10.29 -7.27
CA GLY A 152 13.72 9.65 -6.27
C GLY A 152 12.52 8.88 -6.85
N TYR A 153 12.42 8.74 -8.18
CA TYR A 153 11.36 7.96 -8.81
C TYR A 153 11.73 6.48 -8.95
N ALA A 154 10.73 5.61 -8.87
CA ALA A 154 10.89 4.18 -9.12
C ALA A 154 11.38 3.93 -10.54
N LEU A 155 12.30 2.96 -10.68
CA LEU A 155 12.77 2.45 -11.97
C LEU A 155 12.09 1.11 -12.28
N TYR A 156 11.93 0.25 -11.27
CA TYR A 156 11.26 -1.04 -11.38
C TYR A 156 10.91 -1.62 -10.01
N PHE A 157 9.89 -2.50 -9.98
CA PHE A 157 9.51 -3.32 -8.83
C PHE A 157 9.58 -4.80 -9.22
N SER A 158 10.06 -5.67 -8.32
CA SER A 158 10.13 -7.11 -8.61
C SER A 158 10.04 -7.96 -7.35
N ARG A 159 9.49 -9.16 -7.52
CA ARG A 159 9.57 -10.22 -6.51
C ARG A 159 10.97 -10.85 -6.47
N SER A 160 11.72 -10.77 -7.57
CA SER A 160 13.12 -11.16 -7.62
C SER A 160 14.01 -10.15 -6.88
N VAL A 161 15.22 -10.56 -6.53
CA VAL A 161 16.23 -9.65 -5.96
C VAL A 161 16.74 -8.72 -7.05
N ILE A 162 16.50 -7.44 -6.89
CA ILE A 162 16.98 -6.37 -7.77
C ILE A 162 17.60 -5.24 -6.93
N PRO A 163 18.74 -4.61 -7.40
CA PRO A 163 19.51 -4.97 -8.59
C PRO A 163 20.31 -6.28 -8.40
N TYR A 164 20.72 -6.91 -9.50
CA TYR A 164 21.66 -8.01 -9.46
C TYR A 164 23.06 -7.49 -9.14
N LEU A 165 23.71 -8.08 -8.15
CA LEU A 165 25.08 -7.71 -7.77
C LEU A 165 26.08 -8.62 -8.48
N ARG A 166 26.67 -8.10 -9.56
CA ARG A 166 27.70 -8.83 -10.31
C ARG A 166 28.97 -9.00 -9.47
N SER A 167 29.50 -10.22 -9.41
CA SER A 167 30.75 -10.56 -8.73
C SER A 167 30.73 -10.41 -7.20
N VAL A 168 29.57 -10.46 -6.57
CA VAL A 168 29.41 -10.49 -5.12
C VAL A 168 29.02 -11.90 -4.67
N GLU A 169 29.91 -12.58 -3.91
CA GLU A 169 29.69 -13.94 -3.39
C GLU A 169 29.23 -13.96 -1.92
N GLY A 170 29.26 -12.82 -1.25
CA GLY A 170 28.94 -12.69 0.17
C GLY A 170 27.49 -12.33 0.48
N PRO A 171 27.22 -11.84 1.70
CA PRO A 171 25.91 -11.33 2.09
C PRO A 171 25.60 -10.04 1.29
N TRP A 172 24.61 -10.10 0.41
CA TRP A 172 24.30 -9.01 -0.53
C TRP A 172 23.90 -7.71 0.16
N ALA A 173 23.17 -7.79 1.28
CA ALA A 173 22.72 -6.62 2.04
C ALA A 173 23.85 -5.83 2.71
N LYS A 174 25.07 -6.40 2.82
CA LYS A 174 26.26 -5.66 3.30
C LYS A 174 26.89 -4.81 2.20
N GLU A 175 26.75 -5.25 0.95
CA GLU A 175 27.40 -4.62 -0.20
C GLU A 175 26.47 -3.61 -0.91
N HIS A 176 25.16 -3.77 -0.74
CA HIS A 176 24.16 -2.90 -1.36
C HIS A 176 22.93 -2.71 -0.47
N THR A 177 22.42 -1.47 -0.42
CA THR A 177 21.17 -1.16 0.26
C THR A 177 19.99 -1.51 -0.63
N PHE A 178 19.41 -2.70 -0.44
CA PHE A 178 18.18 -3.09 -1.10
C PHE A 178 16.98 -2.37 -0.49
N LEU A 179 15.96 -2.11 -1.29
CA LEU A 179 14.73 -1.44 -0.86
C LEU A 179 13.55 -2.41 -0.92
N LYS A 180 12.84 -2.54 0.21
CA LYS A 180 11.56 -3.23 0.33
C LYS A 180 10.44 -2.24 0.04
N HIS A 181 9.55 -2.57 -0.87
CA HIS A 181 8.35 -1.79 -1.13
C HIS A 181 7.35 -1.90 0.04
N ILE A 182 6.76 -0.78 0.41
CA ILE A 182 5.62 -0.69 1.33
C ILE A 182 4.39 -0.34 0.49
N GLY A 183 3.38 -1.20 0.49
CA GLY A 183 2.21 -1.16 -0.40
C GLY A 183 1.22 -0.03 -0.13
N LEU A 184 1.69 1.11 0.32
CA LEU A 184 0.91 2.32 0.54
C LEU A 184 1.09 3.27 -0.64
N TYR A 185 -0.02 3.73 -1.25
CA TYR A 185 0.01 4.60 -2.41
C TYR A 185 -0.80 5.87 -2.21
N ALA A 186 -0.35 6.94 -2.83
CA ALA A 186 -1.12 8.16 -2.95
C ALA A 186 -1.07 8.71 -4.38
N PHE A 187 -2.18 9.33 -4.80
CA PHE A 187 -2.42 9.78 -6.15
C PHE A 187 -2.97 11.18 -6.15
N ARG A 188 -2.48 12.07 -7.02
CA ARG A 188 -3.27 13.25 -7.38
C ARG A 188 -4.52 12.81 -8.14
N THR A 189 -5.65 13.40 -7.81
CA THR A 189 -6.94 12.94 -8.34
C THR A 189 -7.07 13.10 -9.85
N HIS A 190 -6.33 14.01 -10.47
CA HIS A 190 -6.36 14.19 -11.93
C HIS A 190 -5.75 13.02 -12.71
N VAL A 191 -4.92 12.16 -12.10
CA VAL A 191 -4.36 10.97 -12.79
C VAL A 191 -5.25 9.73 -12.64
N LEU A 192 -6.25 9.75 -11.77
CA LEU A 192 -7.12 8.60 -11.49
C LEU A 192 -7.86 8.08 -12.75
N PRO A 193 -8.40 8.95 -13.63
CA PRO A 193 -9.02 8.47 -14.88
C PRO A 193 -8.04 7.73 -15.77
N THR A 194 -6.78 8.18 -15.84
CA THR A 194 -5.73 7.49 -16.58
C THR A 194 -5.49 6.10 -15.99
N ILE A 195 -5.27 6.01 -14.68
CA ILE A 195 -5.03 4.72 -13.98
C ILE A 195 -6.19 3.75 -14.21
N GLN A 196 -7.43 4.23 -14.12
CA GLN A 196 -8.63 3.41 -14.30
C GLN A 196 -8.76 2.86 -15.75
N SER A 197 -8.27 3.60 -16.75
CA SER A 197 -8.37 3.20 -18.16
C SER A 197 -7.26 2.27 -18.61
N LEU A 198 -6.20 2.07 -17.80
CA LEU A 198 -5.08 1.21 -18.19
C LEU A 198 -5.49 -0.27 -18.20
N PRO A 199 -5.24 -0.98 -19.29
CA PRO A 199 -5.39 -2.44 -19.31
C PRO A 199 -4.31 -3.09 -18.44
N THR A 200 -4.58 -4.31 -17.97
CA THR A 200 -3.56 -5.14 -17.32
C THR A 200 -2.37 -5.35 -18.26
N SER A 201 -1.17 -5.21 -17.74
CA SER A 201 0.06 -5.26 -18.56
C SER A 201 0.79 -6.61 -18.38
N PRO A 202 1.62 -7.02 -19.36
CA PRO A 202 2.40 -8.26 -19.26
C PRO A 202 3.32 -8.31 -18.05
N LEU A 203 3.91 -7.18 -17.65
CA LEU A 203 4.76 -7.12 -16.47
C LEU A 203 3.95 -7.30 -15.19
N GLU A 204 2.79 -6.67 -15.08
CA GLU A 204 1.86 -6.86 -13.96
C GLU A 204 1.41 -8.31 -13.86
N GLU A 205 1.03 -8.95 -14.97
CA GLU A 205 0.61 -10.35 -14.98
C GLU A 205 1.73 -11.29 -14.50
N SER A 206 2.95 -11.03 -14.92
CA SER A 206 4.11 -11.85 -14.58
C SER A 206 4.50 -11.75 -13.11
N GLU A 207 4.56 -10.55 -12.58
CA GLU A 207 5.00 -10.26 -11.21
C GLU A 207 3.83 -10.21 -10.21
N ARG A 208 2.57 -10.12 -10.68
CA ARG A 208 1.38 -9.83 -9.86
C ARG A 208 1.58 -8.57 -9.01
N LEU A 209 2.05 -7.51 -9.67
CA LEU A 209 2.34 -6.20 -9.10
C LEU A 209 1.65 -5.11 -9.94
N GLU A 210 0.54 -4.58 -9.45
CA GLU A 210 -0.32 -3.62 -10.17
C GLU A 210 0.45 -2.37 -10.63
N GLN A 211 1.38 -1.88 -9.82
CA GLN A 211 2.15 -0.66 -10.13
C GLN A 211 3.04 -0.80 -11.37
N LEU A 212 3.29 -2.00 -11.85
CA LEU A 212 4.06 -2.22 -13.08
C LEU A 212 3.29 -1.75 -14.32
N ARG A 213 1.94 -1.89 -14.35
CA ARG A 213 1.16 -1.33 -15.46
C ARG A 213 1.26 0.20 -15.51
N TRP A 214 1.35 0.85 -14.35
CA TRP A 214 1.52 2.31 -14.29
C TRP A 214 2.89 2.74 -14.84
N LEU A 215 3.96 2.03 -14.46
CA LEU A 215 5.30 2.28 -14.98
C LEU A 215 5.37 2.02 -16.50
N GLU A 216 4.77 0.92 -16.97
CA GLU A 216 4.73 0.56 -18.40
C GLU A 216 3.98 1.61 -19.22
N ALA A 217 2.95 2.23 -18.64
CA ALA A 217 2.22 3.35 -19.23
C ALA A 217 2.97 4.70 -19.16
N GLY A 218 4.18 4.73 -18.60
CA GLY A 218 5.00 5.94 -18.48
C GLY A 218 4.67 6.83 -17.29
N LEU A 219 3.81 6.40 -16.37
CA LEU A 219 3.56 7.12 -15.13
C LEU A 219 4.78 7.02 -14.20
N ARG A 220 5.09 8.13 -13.53
CA ARG A 220 6.24 8.20 -12.61
C ARG A 220 5.77 8.05 -11.18
N ILE A 221 6.37 7.12 -10.45
CA ILE A 221 6.04 6.84 -9.05
C ILE A 221 7.17 7.38 -8.17
N ARG A 222 6.91 8.44 -7.40
CA ARG A 222 7.84 8.97 -6.40
C ARG A 222 7.95 7.96 -5.25
N VAL A 223 9.18 7.61 -4.86
CA VAL A 223 9.44 6.68 -3.75
C VAL A 223 10.01 7.45 -2.58
N MET A 224 9.28 7.51 -1.48
CA MET A 224 9.75 8.08 -0.22
C MET A 224 10.37 6.98 0.64
N LEU A 225 11.49 7.26 1.30
CA LEU A 225 12.20 6.27 2.12
C LEU A 225 11.77 6.41 3.58
N SER A 226 11.17 5.34 4.12
CA SER A 226 10.82 5.21 5.52
C SER A 226 11.89 4.40 6.25
N ASP A 227 12.23 4.81 7.47
CA ASP A 227 13.05 4.04 8.41
C ASP A 227 12.18 3.24 9.40
N GLN A 228 10.85 3.41 9.34
CA GLN A 228 9.91 2.69 10.18
C GLN A 228 9.56 1.34 9.59
N GLU A 229 9.56 0.31 10.42
CA GLU A 229 9.13 -1.03 10.02
C GLU A 229 7.60 -1.08 9.92
N SER A 230 7.09 -1.63 8.81
CA SER A 230 5.67 -1.92 8.62
C SER A 230 5.43 -3.42 8.78
N ILE A 231 4.49 -3.78 9.65
CA ILE A 231 4.09 -5.16 9.89
C ILE A 231 2.67 -5.33 9.34
N GLY A 232 2.60 -5.78 8.09
CA GLY A 232 1.33 -6.20 7.50
C GLY A 232 0.91 -7.59 8.01
N ILE A 233 -0.39 -7.82 8.10
CA ILE A 233 -0.96 -9.11 8.51
C ILE A 233 -1.53 -9.79 7.28
N ASP A 234 -0.90 -10.85 6.81
CA ASP A 234 -1.31 -11.61 5.64
C ASP A 234 -1.89 -12.99 5.98
N THR A 235 -1.47 -13.56 7.10
CA THR A 235 -1.84 -14.90 7.55
C THR A 235 -2.23 -14.89 9.03
N PRO A 236 -2.96 -15.92 9.52
CA PRO A 236 -3.23 -16.06 10.95
C PRO A 236 -1.97 -16.20 11.82
N GLU A 237 -0.86 -16.68 11.23
CA GLU A 237 0.44 -16.82 11.91
C GLU A 237 1.05 -15.46 12.23
N ASP A 238 0.80 -14.45 11.38
CA ASP A 238 1.33 -13.09 11.60
C ASP A 238 0.74 -12.47 12.88
N LEU A 239 -0.52 -12.82 13.23
CA LEU A 239 -1.14 -12.37 14.48
C LEU A 239 -0.38 -12.82 15.73
N LYS A 240 0.29 -13.98 15.68
CA LYS A 240 1.05 -14.53 16.82
C LYS A 240 2.36 -13.78 17.08
N ARG A 241 2.80 -12.97 16.12
CA ARG A 241 4.04 -12.18 16.19
C ARG A 241 3.81 -10.76 16.69
N LEU A 242 2.54 -10.41 16.94
CA LEU A 242 2.19 -9.07 17.39
C LEU A 242 2.64 -8.86 18.84
N PRO A 243 3.23 -7.72 19.17
CA PRO A 243 3.48 -7.31 20.54
C PRO A 243 2.13 -6.86 21.15
N LEU A 244 1.34 -7.81 21.63
CA LEU A 244 0.08 -7.58 22.37
C LEU A 244 0.35 -7.50 23.85
#